data_2d3f55595a6d22510f7ba47b405e9f81
#
_entry.id   2d3f55595a6d22510f7ba47b405e9f81
#
_cell.length_a   1.000
_cell.length_b   1.000
_cell.length_c   1.000
_cell.angle_alpha   90.00
_cell.angle_beta   90.00
_cell.angle_gamma   90.00
#
_symmetry.space_group_name_H-M   'P 1'
#
loop_
_entity.id
_entity.type
_entity.pdbx_description
1 polymer ?
#
loop_
_entity_poly.entity_id
_entity_poly.type
_entity_poly.pdbx_seq_one_letter_code
_entity_poly.pdbx_strand_id
1 'polypeptide(L)'
;MSEYISPIWDIEIGSYTVQKITRFDVFSSRQAPLDLAEVELPKAGLPTDVDAGTRVRISQGYREKGMWLIFDGEIERMEPRSVTTTIFAQDQGGKLKRTPFSQTFIQIEPRAIFQHGLQKAGIMAYKLSSKPLPPKASFVAGGNCLEVFKRVNAAWGLDWAYYFEPEGEFYWGPWEESPRYLQAELTKLEYGVNILEPTRVEEGGRRGLITTFAMPWIRHSHRVIILDHRHFVDPIEVRVERCHYHHDAQKARLTLEWSRGKK
;
A
#
# COMPACT_ATOMS: atom_id res chain seq x y z
N MET A 1 -8.36 -25.78 8.63
CA MET A 1 -7.64 -25.73 7.33
C MET A 1 -8.52 -25.48 6.10
N SER A 2 -9.86 -25.51 6.20
CA SER A 2 -10.77 -25.35 5.05
C SER A 2 -11.08 -23.91 4.63
N GLU A 3 -10.60 -22.89 5.35
CA GLU A 3 -11.06 -21.50 5.20
C GLU A 3 -10.39 -20.69 4.08
N TYR A 4 -9.35 -21.23 3.40
CA TYR A 4 -8.56 -20.51 2.39
C TYR A 4 -8.46 -21.30 1.06
N ILE A 5 -9.50 -22.06 0.71
CA ILE A 5 -9.42 -23.03 -0.39
C ILE A 5 -9.66 -22.42 -1.76
N SER A 6 -10.42 -21.34 -1.86
CA SER A 6 -10.80 -20.76 -3.14
C SER A 6 -10.60 -19.25 -3.17
N PRO A 7 -9.36 -18.79 -3.41
CA PRO A 7 -9.12 -17.37 -3.60
C PRO A 7 -9.87 -16.88 -4.83
N ILE A 8 -10.55 -15.76 -4.69
CA ILE A 8 -11.27 -15.08 -5.77
C ILE A 8 -10.71 -13.67 -5.94
N TRP A 9 -10.88 -13.12 -7.11
CA TRP A 9 -10.48 -11.77 -7.45
C TRP A 9 -11.56 -11.10 -8.30
N ASP A 10 -11.56 -9.78 -8.27
CA ASP A 10 -12.35 -8.92 -9.13
C ASP A 10 -11.48 -7.74 -9.56
N ILE A 11 -11.41 -7.50 -10.87
CA ILE A 11 -10.62 -6.42 -11.45
C ILE A 11 -11.52 -5.63 -12.38
N GLU A 12 -11.64 -4.34 -12.09
CA GLU A 12 -12.36 -3.38 -12.91
C GLU A 12 -11.34 -2.44 -13.59
N ILE A 13 -11.50 -2.22 -14.90
CA ILE A 13 -10.70 -1.27 -15.68
C ILE A 13 -11.66 -0.33 -16.41
N GLY A 14 -11.75 0.91 -15.96
CA GLY A 14 -12.80 1.83 -16.41
C GLY A 14 -14.19 1.30 -16.08
N SER A 15 -14.97 1.03 -17.12
CA SER A 15 -16.32 0.43 -17.01
C SER A 15 -16.35 -1.09 -17.21
N TYR A 16 -15.19 -1.73 -17.40
CA TYR A 16 -15.10 -3.15 -17.72
C TYR A 16 -14.72 -3.98 -16.52
N THR A 17 -15.41 -5.10 -16.32
CA THR A 17 -14.99 -6.16 -15.41
C THR A 17 -14.17 -7.18 -16.18
N VAL A 18 -12.94 -7.40 -15.75
CA VAL A 18 -11.99 -8.33 -16.34
C VAL A 18 -12.41 -9.77 -16.07
N GLN A 19 -12.58 -10.58 -17.13
CA GLN A 19 -13.02 -11.98 -17.00
C GLN A 19 -11.86 -12.97 -16.90
N LYS A 20 -10.67 -12.61 -17.41
CA LYS A 20 -9.49 -13.48 -17.40
C LYS A 20 -8.24 -12.65 -17.19
N ILE A 21 -7.37 -13.16 -16.33
CA ILE A 21 -6.03 -12.62 -16.09
C ILE A 21 -4.98 -13.70 -16.32
N THR A 22 -3.77 -13.29 -16.64
CA THR A 22 -2.57 -14.12 -16.51
C THR A 22 -2.03 -14.04 -15.10
N ARG A 23 -1.90 -12.82 -14.59
CA ARG A 23 -1.49 -12.52 -13.21
C ARG A 23 -1.81 -11.09 -12.83
N PHE A 24 -1.80 -10.82 -11.53
CA PHE A 24 -1.61 -9.47 -11.02
C PHE A 24 -0.65 -9.46 -9.83
N ASP A 25 0.01 -8.31 -9.67
CA ASP A 25 0.86 -7.98 -8.54
C ASP A 25 0.46 -6.60 -8.02
N VAL A 26 0.30 -6.46 -6.70
CA VAL A 26 0.08 -5.17 -6.05
C VAL A 26 1.14 -4.96 -4.99
N PHE A 27 1.84 -3.84 -5.07
CA PHE A 27 2.92 -3.45 -4.17
C PHE A 27 2.49 -2.23 -3.35
N SER A 28 2.52 -2.37 -2.05
CA SER A 28 2.15 -1.33 -1.10
C SER A 28 3.20 -1.23 0.00
N SER A 29 3.64 -0.01 0.33
CA SER A 29 4.75 0.20 1.27
C SER A 29 4.56 1.45 2.12
N ARG A 30 4.86 1.31 3.42
CA ARG A 30 4.90 2.45 4.34
C ARG A 30 5.96 3.49 3.96
N GLN A 31 7.05 3.07 3.32
CA GLN A 31 8.18 3.93 2.97
C GLN A 31 8.04 4.60 1.61
N ALA A 32 7.17 4.07 0.77
CA ALA A 32 6.87 4.61 -0.56
C ALA A 32 5.36 4.87 -0.62
N PRO A 33 4.93 6.13 -0.50
CA PRO A 33 3.51 6.49 -0.41
C PRO A 33 2.84 6.49 -1.79
N LEU A 34 3.13 5.50 -2.57
CA LEU A 34 2.63 5.25 -3.91
C LEU A 34 2.48 3.75 -4.07
N ASP A 35 1.26 3.28 -4.00
CA ASP A 35 0.97 1.88 -4.27
C ASP A 35 0.97 1.66 -5.79
N LEU A 36 1.50 0.53 -6.21
CA LEU A 36 1.65 0.14 -7.60
C LEU A 36 0.89 -1.15 -7.86
N ALA A 37 0.25 -1.24 -9.02
CA ALA A 37 -0.31 -2.49 -9.51
C ALA A 37 0.23 -2.82 -10.90
N GLU A 38 0.51 -4.10 -11.12
CA GLU A 38 0.84 -4.69 -12.42
C GLU A 38 -0.21 -5.75 -12.71
N VAL A 39 -0.94 -5.62 -13.82
CA VAL A 39 -1.96 -6.57 -14.25
C VAL A 39 -1.63 -7.06 -15.65
N GLU A 40 -1.43 -8.35 -15.80
CA GLU A 40 -1.17 -8.99 -17.10
C GLU A 40 -2.44 -9.69 -17.59
N LEU A 41 -2.93 -9.24 -18.75
CA LEU A 41 -4.15 -9.72 -19.37
C LEU A 41 -3.87 -10.38 -20.71
N PRO A 42 -4.63 -11.42 -21.12
CA PRO A 42 -4.65 -11.88 -22.50
C PRO A 42 -5.07 -10.72 -23.42
N LYS A 43 -4.36 -10.52 -24.52
CA LYS A 43 -4.60 -9.41 -25.47
C LYS A 43 -6.04 -9.37 -26.00
N ALA A 44 -6.65 -10.53 -26.21
CA ALA A 44 -8.03 -10.66 -26.66
C ALA A 44 -9.10 -10.20 -25.65
N GLY A 45 -8.71 -9.98 -24.41
CA GLY A 45 -9.62 -9.57 -23.32
C GLY A 45 -9.50 -8.11 -22.92
N LEU A 46 -8.64 -7.33 -23.60
CA LEU A 46 -8.47 -5.91 -23.29
C LEU A 46 -9.45 -5.08 -24.13
N PRO A 47 -10.24 -4.19 -23.50
CA PRO A 47 -11.07 -3.23 -24.21
C PRO A 47 -10.22 -2.25 -25.06
N THR A 48 -10.77 -1.78 -26.16
CA THR A 48 -10.04 -0.91 -27.11
C THR A 48 -9.93 0.54 -26.69
N ASP A 49 -10.70 0.94 -25.69
CA ASP A 49 -10.83 2.31 -25.15
C ASP A 49 -10.16 2.49 -23.78
N VAL A 50 -9.21 1.62 -23.46
CA VAL A 50 -8.42 1.70 -22.22
C VAL A 50 -7.10 2.40 -22.49
N ASP A 51 -6.90 3.53 -21.83
CA ASP A 51 -5.74 4.41 -21.98
C ASP A 51 -5.13 4.78 -20.61
N ALA A 52 -4.01 5.49 -20.64
CA ALA A 52 -3.44 6.10 -19.45
C ALA A 52 -4.47 7.05 -18.79
N GLY A 53 -4.57 6.98 -17.46
CA GLY A 53 -5.58 7.69 -16.67
C GLY A 53 -6.88 6.91 -16.47
N THR A 54 -7.12 5.79 -17.19
CA THR A 54 -8.26 4.92 -16.91
C THR A 54 -8.13 4.32 -15.51
N ARG A 55 -9.23 4.33 -14.73
CA ARG A 55 -9.27 3.79 -13.36
C ARG A 55 -9.09 2.28 -13.37
N VAL A 56 -8.32 1.77 -12.41
CA VAL A 56 -8.14 0.35 -12.14
C VAL A 56 -8.46 0.08 -10.68
N ARG A 57 -9.35 -0.89 -10.43
CA ARG A 57 -9.66 -1.38 -9.09
C ARG A 57 -9.37 -2.87 -9.03
N ILE A 58 -8.70 -3.31 -7.97
CA ILE A 58 -8.38 -4.71 -7.74
C ILE A 58 -8.89 -5.09 -6.36
N SER A 59 -9.80 -6.06 -6.34
CA SER A 59 -10.28 -6.70 -5.13
C SER A 59 -9.84 -8.15 -5.10
N GLN A 60 -9.51 -8.65 -3.92
CA GLN A 60 -9.13 -10.04 -3.69
C GLN A 60 -9.83 -10.56 -2.44
N GLY A 61 -10.12 -11.85 -2.40
CA GLY A 61 -10.80 -12.42 -1.25
C GLY A 61 -10.97 -13.91 -1.35
N TYR A 62 -11.96 -14.40 -0.63
CA TYR A 62 -12.35 -15.80 -0.60
C TYR A 62 -13.88 -15.87 -0.68
N ARG A 63 -14.39 -16.89 -1.36
CA ARG A 63 -15.83 -17.07 -1.57
C ARG A 63 -16.61 -17.05 -0.25
N GLU A 64 -16.02 -17.62 0.79
CA GLU A 64 -16.63 -17.77 2.11
C GLU A 64 -16.45 -16.56 3.04
N LYS A 65 -15.44 -15.69 2.75
CA LYS A 65 -15.07 -14.57 3.62
C LYS A 65 -15.35 -13.20 3.03
N GLY A 66 -15.67 -13.14 1.73
CA GLY A 66 -15.89 -11.87 1.01
C GLY A 66 -14.66 -11.32 0.30
N MET A 67 -14.81 -10.11 -0.19
CA MET A 67 -13.81 -9.40 -1.01
C MET A 67 -13.30 -8.16 -0.29
N TRP A 68 -12.01 -7.88 -0.46
CA TRP A 68 -11.35 -6.66 0.02
C TRP A 68 -10.73 -5.92 -1.16
N LEU A 69 -11.02 -4.64 -1.26
CA LEU A 69 -10.36 -3.76 -2.22
C LEU A 69 -8.89 -3.62 -1.82
N ILE A 70 -7.95 -4.11 -2.61
CA ILE A 70 -6.50 -4.05 -2.32
C ILE A 70 -5.78 -2.95 -3.09
N PHE A 71 -6.39 -2.45 -4.18
CA PHE A 71 -5.84 -1.37 -4.98
C PHE A 71 -6.95 -0.58 -5.66
N ASP A 72 -6.81 0.75 -5.69
CA ASP A 72 -7.63 1.68 -6.49
C ASP A 72 -6.72 2.79 -7.02
N GLY A 73 -6.60 2.88 -8.33
CA GLY A 73 -5.70 3.83 -8.96
C GLY A 73 -6.02 4.08 -10.42
N GLU A 74 -5.04 4.61 -11.13
CA GLU A 74 -5.14 4.97 -12.55
C GLU A 74 -4.01 4.30 -13.35
N ILE A 75 -4.27 3.90 -14.57
CA ILE A 75 -3.24 3.39 -15.50
C ILE A 75 -2.19 4.47 -15.73
N GLU A 76 -0.94 4.14 -15.45
CA GLU A 76 0.22 4.97 -15.82
C GLU A 76 0.66 4.70 -17.25
N ARG A 77 0.78 3.41 -17.60
CA ARG A 77 1.19 2.95 -18.93
C ARG A 77 0.76 1.52 -19.19
N MET A 78 0.76 1.16 -20.46
CA MET A 78 0.51 -0.21 -20.92
C MET A 78 1.66 -0.69 -21.81
N GLU A 79 2.02 -1.96 -21.64
CA GLU A 79 3.06 -2.62 -22.44
C GLU A 79 2.44 -3.80 -23.21
N PRO A 80 2.10 -3.62 -24.50
CA PRO A 80 1.61 -4.72 -25.31
C PRO A 80 2.74 -5.69 -25.65
N ARG A 81 2.46 -6.98 -25.48
CA ARG A 81 3.30 -8.11 -25.91
C ARG A 81 2.61 -8.89 -27.05
N SER A 82 3.22 -9.97 -27.50
CA SER A 82 2.62 -10.77 -28.60
C SER A 82 1.22 -11.30 -28.26
N VAL A 83 1.03 -11.89 -27.08
CA VAL A 83 -0.23 -12.56 -26.67
C VAL A 83 -0.88 -11.94 -25.42
N THR A 84 -0.17 -11.10 -24.69
CA THR A 84 -0.64 -10.43 -23.48
C THR A 84 -0.43 -8.93 -23.56
N THR A 85 -1.06 -8.18 -22.65
CA THR A 85 -0.77 -6.79 -22.36
C THR A 85 -0.56 -6.64 -20.87
N THR A 86 0.52 -5.97 -20.48
CA THR A 86 0.78 -5.64 -19.08
C THR A 86 0.35 -4.20 -18.84
N ILE A 87 -0.53 -4.01 -17.86
CA ILE A 87 -1.00 -2.70 -17.38
C ILE A 87 -0.26 -2.36 -16.11
N PHE A 88 0.33 -1.18 -16.07
CA PHE A 88 0.96 -0.60 -14.88
C PHE A 88 0.07 0.53 -14.37
N ALA A 89 -0.38 0.42 -13.12
CA ALA A 89 -1.25 1.40 -12.50
C ALA A 89 -0.63 1.95 -11.21
N GLN A 90 -0.98 3.18 -10.87
CA GLN A 90 -0.56 3.88 -9.66
C GLN A 90 -1.80 4.34 -8.90
N ASP A 91 -1.76 4.31 -7.57
CA ASP A 91 -2.81 4.88 -6.74
C ASP A 91 -2.86 6.42 -6.86
N GLN A 92 -3.66 7.08 -6.03
CA GLN A 92 -3.76 8.54 -6.03
C GLN A 92 -2.44 9.26 -5.69
N GLY A 93 -1.44 8.57 -5.14
CA GLY A 93 -0.08 9.08 -4.99
C GLY A 93 0.55 9.49 -6.32
N GLY A 94 0.13 8.90 -7.43
CA GLY A 94 0.47 9.33 -8.79
C GLY A 94 0.12 10.80 -9.07
N LYS A 95 -0.99 11.32 -8.54
CA LYS A 95 -1.36 12.75 -8.62
C LYS A 95 -0.36 13.62 -7.89
N LEU A 96 0.04 13.22 -6.68
CA LEU A 96 1.07 13.94 -5.91
C LEU A 96 2.43 13.95 -6.62
N LYS A 97 2.80 12.83 -7.24
CA LYS A 97 4.03 12.69 -8.04
C LYS A 97 4.04 13.64 -9.24
N ARG A 98 2.89 13.81 -9.91
CA ARG A 98 2.75 14.69 -11.09
C ARG A 98 2.54 16.16 -10.75
N THR A 99 2.19 16.49 -9.48
CA THR A 99 1.89 17.87 -9.08
C THR A 99 3.16 18.61 -8.68
N PRO A 100 3.60 19.64 -9.43
CA PRO A 100 4.76 20.43 -9.09
C PRO A 100 4.49 21.27 -7.83
N PHE A 101 5.49 21.33 -6.94
CA PHE A 101 5.38 22.06 -5.69
C PHE A 101 6.63 22.92 -5.48
N SER A 102 6.55 24.20 -5.86
CA SER A 102 7.63 25.17 -5.70
C SER A 102 7.10 26.38 -4.94
N GLN A 103 7.49 26.53 -3.67
CA GLN A 103 7.04 27.61 -2.79
C GLN A 103 7.96 27.77 -1.57
N THR A 104 8.12 28.99 -1.10
CA THR A 104 8.77 29.30 0.18
C THR A 104 7.69 29.62 1.22
N PHE A 105 7.80 28.98 2.37
CA PHE A 105 6.93 29.19 3.53
C PHE A 105 7.71 29.87 4.65
N ILE A 106 7.05 30.79 5.36
CA ILE A 106 7.59 31.50 6.51
C ILE A 106 6.72 31.20 7.73
N GLN A 107 7.34 30.94 8.90
CA GLN A 107 6.66 30.61 10.16
C GLN A 107 5.60 29.52 9.99
N ILE A 108 5.98 28.39 9.42
CA ILE A 108 5.06 27.35 8.93
C ILE A 108 5.15 26.07 9.75
N GLU A 109 4.00 25.48 10.06
CA GLU A 109 3.85 24.13 10.59
C GLU A 109 3.81 23.08 9.47
N PRO A 110 4.29 21.85 9.71
CA PRO A 110 4.34 20.81 8.67
C PRO A 110 2.95 20.44 8.14
N ARG A 111 1.93 20.44 9.00
CA ARG A 111 0.54 20.15 8.62
C ARG A 111 0.03 21.08 7.53
N ALA A 112 0.33 22.38 7.62
CA ALA A 112 -0.10 23.37 6.62
C ALA A 112 0.56 23.11 5.25
N ILE A 113 1.83 22.62 5.23
CA ILE A 113 2.52 22.28 3.98
C ILE A 113 1.85 21.08 3.32
N PHE A 114 1.52 20.01 4.10
CA PHE A 114 0.78 18.86 3.59
C PHE A 114 -0.59 19.30 3.03
N GLN A 115 -1.33 20.08 3.79
CA GLN A 115 -2.65 20.56 3.40
C GLN A 115 -2.61 21.34 2.07
N HIS A 116 -1.63 22.25 1.95
CA HIS A 116 -1.43 23.00 0.72
C HIS A 116 -1.07 22.09 -0.49
N GLY A 117 -0.18 21.11 -0.30
CA GLY A 117 0.19 20.16 -1.35
C GLY A 117 -0.97 19.27 -1.79
N LEU A 118 -1.79 18.78 -0.86
CA LEU A 118 -2.98 17.97 -1.14
C LEU A 118 -4.03 18.78 -1.92
N GLN A 119 -4.31 20.00 -1.49
CA GLN A 119 -5.22 20.92 -2.20
C GLN A 119 -4.74 21.19 -3.63
N LYS A 120 -3.44 21.46 -3.79
CA LYS A 120 -2.84 21.69 -5.12
C LYS A 120 -2.95 20.46 -6.03
N ALA A 121 -2.89 19.25 -5.48
CA ALA A 121 -3.07 18.00 -6.21
C ALA A 121 -4.55 17.63 -6.42
N GLY A 122 -5.51 18.44 -5.94
CA GLY A 122 -6.94 18.16 -6.02
C GLY A 122 -7.41 17.03 -5.10
N ILE A 123 -6.65 16.74 -4.02
CA ILE A 123 -6.99 15.70 -3.05
C ILE A 123 -7.74 16.35 -1.90
N MET A 124 -9.05 16.02 -1.80
CA MET A 124 -9.96 16.65 -0.84
C MET A 124 -10.23 15.77 0.39
N ALA A 125 -10.13 14.44 0.25
CA ALA A 125 -10.32 13.50 1.34
C ALA A 125 -8.98 13.21 2.01
N TYR A 126 -8.78 13.76 3.22
CA TYR A 126 -7.53 13.51 3.97
C TYR A 126 -7.72 13.62 5.47
N LYS A 127 -6.94 12.84 6.20
CA LYS A 127 -6.78 12.87 7.65
C LYS A 127 -5.32 13.20 7.99
N LEU A 128 -5.09 14.39 8.52
CA LEU A 128 -3.78 14.84 8.99
C LEU A 128 -3.78 14.87 10.52
N SER A 129 -2.71 14.35 11.14
CA SER A 129 -2.56 14.39 12.60
C SER A 129 -2.73 15.81 13.12
N SER A 130 -3.42 15.93 14.25
CA SER A 130 -3.59 17.17 14.99
C SER A 130 -2.49 17.42 16.02
N LYS A 131 -1.51 16.52 16.14
CA LYS A 131 -0.40 16.65 17.10
C LYS A 131 0.37 17.93 16.83
N PRO A 132 0.50 18.80 17.82
CA PRO A 132 1.19 20.06 17.64
C PRO A 132 2.68 19.85 17.37
N LEU A 133 3.21 20.51 16.37
CA LEU A 133 4.61 20.50 16.00
C LEU A 133 5.12 21.93 15.90
N PRO A 134 6.34 22.21 16.37
CA PRO A 134 6.86 23.58 16.34
C PRO A 134 6.98 24.09 14.89
N PRO A 135 6.57 25.34 14.62
CA PRO A 135 6.76 25.94 13.32
C PRO A 135 8.24 26.14 13.02
N LYS A 136 8.61 26.08 11.75
CA LYS A 136 9.94 26.49 11.28
C LYS A 136 9.90 27.92 10.77
N ALA A 137 10.96 28.68 11.01
CA ALA A 137 11.11 30.07 10.55
C ALA A 137 10.96 30.14 9.01
N SER A 138 11.50 29.17 8.29
CA SER A 138 11.32 29.06 6.85
C SER A 138 11.40 27.59 6.39
N PHE A 139 10.69 27.28 5.32
CA PHE A 139 10.78 26.01 4.61
C PHE A 139 10.65 26.24 3.10
N VAL A 140 11.64 25.80 2.34
CA VAL A 140 11.63 25.89 0.88
C VAL A 140 11.18 24.57 0.27
N ALA A 141 9.98 24.58 -0.30
CA ALA A 141 9.47 23.47 -1.09
C ALA A 141 9.96 23.59 -2.53
N GLY A 142 10.37 22.47 -3.14
CA GLY A 142 10.77 22.40 -4.54
C GLY A 142 10.76 20.96 -5.02
N GLY A 143 10.29 20.69 -6.23
CA GLY A 143 10.07 19.38 -6.78
C GLY A 143 8.59 19.07 -6.93
N ASN A 144 8.18 17.82 -6.70
CA ASN A 144 6.77 17.42 -6.67
C ASN A 144 6.25 17.27 -5.22
N CYS A 145 4.93 17.10 -5.05
CA CYS A 145 4.33 17.00 -3.73
C CYS A 145 4.89 15.84 -2.89
N LEU A 146 5.15 14.66 -3.49
CA LEU A 146 5.71 13.51 -2.74
C LEU A 146 7.12 13.81 -2.20
N GLU A 147 7.97 14.43 -3.02
CA GLU A 147 9.32 14.82 -2.60
C GLU A 147 9.28 15.86 -1.48
N VAL A 148 8.36 16.82 -1.59
CA VAL A 148 8.16 17.84 -0.54
C VAL A 148 7.68 17.19 0.74
N PHE A 149 6.72 16.27 0.71
CA PHE A 149 6.20 15.57 1.91
C PHE A 149 7.29 14.74 2.60
N LYS A 150 8.12 14.04 1.82
CA LYS A 150 9.29 13.33 2.36
C LYS A 150 10.26 14.28 3.06
N ARG A 151 10.54 15.45 2.45
CA ARG A 151 11.43 16.46 3.05
C ARG A 151 10.82 17.13 4.27
N VAL A 152 9.48 17.30 4.32
CA VAL A 152 8.80 17.79 5.51
C VAL A 152 9.02 16.82 6.68
N ASN A 153 8.74 15.53 6.50
CA ASN A 153 9.00 14.55 7.56
C ASN A 153 10.46 14.60 8.03
N ALA A 154 11.42 14.61 7.10
CA ALA A 154 12.84 14.70 7.44
C ALA A 154 13.19 16.00 8.18
N ALA A 155 12.66 17.15 7.73
CA ALA A 155 12.94 18.45 8.33
C ALA A 155 12.43 18.58 9.76
N TRP A 156 11.31 17.92 10.11
CA TRP A 156 10.78 17.89 11.48
C TRP A 156 11.19 16.66 12.27
N GLY A 157 12.05 15.77 11.71
CA GLY A 157 12.51 14.55 12.38
C GLY A 157 11.40 13.54 12.63
N LEU A 158 10.39 13.46 11.77
CA LEU A 158 9.20 12.63 11.94
C LEU A 158 9.39 11.26 11.25
N ASP A 159 9.13 10.18 11.98
CA ASP A 159 8.92 8.82 11.45
C ASP A 159 7.41 8.59 11.20
N TRP A 160 6.72 9.60 10.67
CA TRP A 160 5.30 9.52 10.41
C TRP A 160 5.02 8.89 9.07
N ALA A 161 3.97 8.05 9.04
CA ALA A 161 3.49 7.47 7.80
C ALA A 161 2.63 8.47 7.02
N TYR A 162 2.63 8.36 5.69
CA TYR A 162 1.63 8.96 4.82
C TYR A 162 1.35 8.01 3.67
N TYR A 163 0.08 7.85 3.34
CA TYR A 163 -0.39 6.88 2.34
C TYR A 163 -1.85 7.18 1.98
N PHE A 164 -2.33 6.55 0.92
CA PHE A 164 -3.75 6.51 0.62
C PHE A 164 -4.37 5.21 1.15
N GLU A 165 -5.58 5.32 1.74
CA GLU A 165 -6.45 4.16 1.86
C GLU A 165 -7.01 3.82 0.47
N PRO A 166 -7.35 2.58 0.17
CA PRO A 166 -7.88 2.20 -1.15
C PRO A 166 -9.15 2.97 -1.52
N GLU A 167 -9.90 3.42 -0.53
CA GLU A 167 -11.08 4.25 -0.72
C GLU A 167 -10.74 5.70 -1.11
N GLY A 168 -9.45 6.06 -1.15
CA GLY A 168 -8.92 7.32 -1.62
C GLY A 168 -8.69 8.38 -0.55
N GLU A 169 -8.89 8.07 0.74
CA GLU A 169 -8.54 9.00 1.83
C GLU A 169 -7.02 9.00 2.06
N PHE A 170 -6.42 10.20 2.06
CA PHE A 170 -5.01 10.36 2.40
C PHE A 170 -4.81 10.47 3.91
N TYR A 171 -3.87 9.70 4.46
CA TYR A 171 -3.44 9.78 5.85
C TYR A 171 -2.02 10.35 5.95
N TRP A 172 -1.77 11.23 6.96
CA TRP A 172 -0.44 11.62 7.43
C TRP A 172 -0.44 11.80 8.94
N GLY A 173 0.43 11.08 9.63
CA GLY A 173 0.54 11.17 11.08
C GLY A 173 1.39 10.07 11.70
N PRO A 174 1.49 10.06 13.05
CA PRO A 174 2.15 8.99 13.78
C PRO A 174 1.43 7.66 13.57
N TRP A 175 2.20 6.59 13.65
CA TRP A 175 1.67 5.25 13.40
C TRP A 175 0.50 4.89 14.32
N GLU A 176 0.60 5.28 15.60
CA GLU A 176 -0.40 4.98 16.65
C GLU A 176 -1.75 5.66 16.43
N GLU A 177 -1.80 6.73 15.64
CA GLU A 177 -3.02 7.44 15.26
C GLU A 177 -3.57 6.97 13.90
N SER A 178 -2.83 6.11 13.22
CA SER A 178 -3.16 5.63 11.89
C SER A 178 -4.44 4.79 11.92
N PRO A 179 -5.36 4.96 10.95
CA PRO A 179 -6.52 4.09 10.81
C PRO A 179 -6.13 2.60 10.81
N ARG A 180 -5.01 2.26 10.16
CA ARG A 180 -4.51 0.90 10.08
C ARG A 180 -3.97 0.34 11.40
N TYR A 181 -3.48 1.19 12.30
CA TYR A 181 -3.10 0.79 13.66
C TYR A 181 -4.32 0.55 14.54
N LEU A 182 -5.33 1.42 14.41
CA LEU A 182 -6.53 1.42 15.24
C LEU A 182 -7.54 0.35 14.82
N GLN A 183 -7.40 -0.24 13.65
CA GLN A 183 -8.22 -1.37 13.23
C GLN A 183 -7.93 -2.59 14.10
N ALA A 184 -8.95 -3.03 14.81
CA ALA A 184 -8.85 -3.65 16.12
C ALA A 184 -8.37 -5.10 16.17
N GLU A 185 -8.45 -5.88 15.11
CA GLU A 185 -8.16 -7.31 15.22
C GLU A 185 -6.77 -7.65 14.68
N LEU A 186 -5.89 -8.07 15.62
CA LEU A 186 -4.54 -8.50 15.26
C LEU A 186 -4.58 -9.84 14.53
N THR A 187 -4.22 -9.82 13.25
CA THR A 187 -4.07 -11.05 12.49
C THR A 187 -2.90 -11.86 13.02
N LYS A 188 -3.15 -13.14 13.33
CA LYS A 188 -2.13 -14.10 13.74
C LYS A 188 -1.55 -14.80 12.52
N LEU A 189 -0.23 -14.72 12.37
CA LEU A 189 0.55 -15.42 11.35
C LEU A 189 1.28 -16.57 12.01
N GLU A 190 0.85 -17.79 11.72
CA GLU A 190 1.30 -19.00 12.39
C GLU A 190 1.95 -19.97 11.38
N TYR A 191 3.17 -20.44 11.73
CA TYR A 191 3.86 -21.41 10.91
C TYR A 191 3.13 -22.76 10.89
N GLY A 192 2.97 -23.30 9.69
CA GLY A 192 2.22 -24.54 9.47
C GLY A 192 0.69 -24.36 9.38
N VAL A 193 0.19 -23.14 9.61
CA VAL A 193 -1.24 -22.80 9.48
C VAL A 193 -1.47 -21.87 8.29
N ASN A 194 -0.86 -20.69 8.29
CA ASN A 194 -1.03 -19.69 7.24
C ASN A 194 0.29 -19.10 6.73
N ILE A 195 1.42 -19.33 7.38
CA ILE A 195 2.75 -19.06 6.83
C ILE A 195 3.15 -20.23 5.94
N LEU A 196 3.35 -19.96 4.64
CA LEU A 196 3.66 -20.94 3.61
C LEU A 196 5.14 -21.25 3.48
N GLU A 197 5.97 -20.22 3.65
CA GLU A 197 7.42 -20.31 3.51
C GLU A 197 8.09 -19.99 4.84
N PRO A 198 9.30 -20.52 5.09
CA PRO A 198 10.06 -20.18 6.27
C PRO A 198 10.20 -18.67 6.42
N THR A 199 9.90 -18.15 7.60
CA THR A 199 10.15 -16.76 7.94
C THR A 199 11.63 -16.45 7.75
N ARG A 200 11.95 -15.43 6.95
CA ARG A 200 13.33 -14.94 6.85
C ARG A 200 13.48 -13.81 7.86
N VAL A 201 14.42 -13.96 8.76
CA VAL A 201 14.69 -13.00 9.83
C VAL A 201 16.08 -12.43 9.61
N GLU A 202 16.20 -11.10 9.57
CA GLU A 202 17.49 -10.43 9.52
C GLU A 202 18.26 -10.63 10.83
N GLU A 203 19.59 -10.49 10.76
CA GLU A 203 20.44 -10.54 11.94
C GLU A 203 19.98 -9.54 13.00
N GLY A 204 19.85 -10.01 14.24
CA GLY A 204 19.27 -9.23 15.34
C GLY A 204 17.76 -9.29 15.52
N GLY A 205 17.02 -10.03 14.64
CA GLY A 205 15.60 -10.34 14.84
C GLY A 205 14.64 -9.15 14.77
N ARG A 206 15.07 -8.03 14.18
CA ARG A 206 14.28 -6.78 14.16
C ARG A 206 13.43 -6.61 12.91
N ARG A 207 13.76 -7.29 11.84
CA ARG A 207 13.05 -7.25 10.55
C ARG A 207 12.98 -8.64 9.96
N GLY A 208 12.07 -8.84 9.03
CA GLY A 208 12.00 -10.10 8.30
C GLY A 208 10.95 -10.08 7.19
N LEU A 209 10.89 -11.22 6.51
CA LEU A 209 9.99 -11.48 5.40
C LEU A 209 9.17 -12.73 5.69
N ILE A 210 7.88 -12.70 5.40
CA ILE A 210 6.95 -13.82 5.53
C ILE A 210 6.12 -13.92 4.27
N THR A 211 5.94 -15.14 3.76
CA THR A 211 4.99 -15.44 2.69
C THR A 211 3.81 -16.24 3.26
N THR A 212 2.61 -15.73 3.04
CA THR A 212 1.35 -16.34 3.51
C THR A 212 0.42 -16.66 2.34
N PHE A 213 -0.70 -17.35 2.61
CA PHE A 213 -1.85 -17.33 1.72
C PHE A 213 -2.27 -15.87 1.46
N ALA A 214 -3.09 -15.65 0.43
CA ALA A 214 -3.66 -14.33 0.21
C ALA A 214 -4.46 -13.88 1.45
N MET A 215 -4.03 -12.79 2.06
CA MET A 215 -4.68 -12.16 3.21
C MET A 215 -4.94 -10.69 2.87
N PRO A 216 -5.93 -10.39 2.00
CA PRO A 216 -6.14 -9.06 1.44
C PRO A 216 -6.54 -8.00 2.47
N TRP A 217 -6.91 -8.40 3.68
CA TRP A 217 -7.18 -7.51 4.81
C TRP A 217 -5.91 -7.01 5.52
N ILE A 218 -4.73 -7.64 5.30
CA ILE A 218 -3.46 -7.16 5.86
C ILE A 218 -2.87 -6.12 4.90
N ARG A 219 -2.49 -4.97 5.43
CA ARG A 219 -1.84 -3.87 4.69
C ARG A 219 -0.56 -3.44 5.40
N HIS A 220 0.30 -2.67 4.72
CA HIS A 220 1.39 -2.00 5.42
C HIS A 220 0.84 -1.13 6.57
N SER A 221 1.63 -0.89 7.57
CA SER A 221 1.26 -0.18 8.80
C SER A 221 0.29 -0.94 9.73
N HIS A 222 -0.29 -2.09 9.33
CA HIS A 222 -1.00 -2.96 10.26
C HIS A 222 -0.05 -3.58 11.29
N ARG A 223 -0.61 -3.95 12.43
CA ARG A 223 0.02 -4.82 13.42
C ARG A 223 -0.38 -6.26 13.14
N VAL A 224 0.57 -7.17 13.23
CA VAL A 224 0.32 -8.61 13.16
C VAL A 224 1.10 -9.33 14.26
N ILE A 225 0.61 -10.49 14.68
CA ILE A 225 1.31 -11.37 15.62
C ILE A 225 1.92 -12.52 14.85
N ILE A 226 3.23 -12.71 14.97
CA ILE A 226 3.96 -13.84 14.38
C ILE A 226 4.14 -14.92 15.43
N LEU A 227 3.65 -16.13 15.11
CA LEU A 227 3.82 -17.36 15.88
C LEU A 227 4.70 -18.33 15.07
N ASP A 228 5.99 -18.15 15.12
CA ASP A 228 6.96 -19.03 14.45
C ASP A 228 8.02 -19.49 15.45
N HIS A 229 7.74 -20.61 16.12
CA HIS A 229 8.57 -21.20 17.17
C HIS A 229 9.98 -21.60 16.72
N ARG A 230 10.26 -21.58 15.41
CA ARG A 230 11.61 -21.85 14.88
C ARG A 230 12.54 -20.64 15.03
N HIS A 231 11.95 -19.43 15.10
CA HIS A 231 12.67 -18.17 15.16
C HIS A 231 12.41 -17.40 16.45
N PHE A 232 11.27 -17.65 17.10
CA PHE A 232 10.83 -16.89 18.28
C PHE A 232 10.29 -17.83 19.35
N VAL A 233 10.79 -17.70 20.57
CA VAL A 233 10.30 -18.48 21.73
C VAL A 233 8.85 -18.11 22.05
N ASP A 234 8.57 -16.80 22.06
CA ASP A 234 7.25 -16.25 22.31
C ASP A 234 6.66 -15.59 21.04
N PRO A 235 5.33 -15.49 20.94
CA PRO A 235 4.69 -14.69 19.91
C PRO A 235 5.20 -13.26 19.89
N ILE A 236 5.48 -12.73 18.70
CA ILE A 236 5.95 -11.36 18.55
C ILE A 236 4.93 -10.50 17.84
N GLU A 237 4.65 -9.33 18.39
CA GLU A 237 3.90 -8.30 17.66
C GLU A 237 4.86 -7.47 16.80
N VAL A 238 4.51 -7.29 15.54
CA VAL A 238 5.32 -6.56 14.57
C VAL A 238 4.44 -5.63 13.74
N ARG A 239 5.09 -4.62 13.16
CA ARG A 239 4.48 -3.73 12.16
C ARG A 239 4.80 -4.24 10.76
N VAL A 240 3.80 -4.27 9.90
CA VAL A 240 3.97 -4.54 8.47
C VAL A 240 4.54 -3.31 7.78
N GLU A 241 5.69 -3.44 7.14
CA GLU A 241 6.37 -2.37 6.41
C GLU A 241 5.98 -2.34 4.94
N ARG A 242 5.85 -3.54 4.33
CA ARG A 242 5.46 -3.70 2.92
C ARG A 242 4.55 -4.90 2.74
N CYS A 243 3.69 -4.80 1.74
CA CYS A 243 2.84 -5.87 1.25
C CYS A 243 3.08 -6.04 -0.24
N HIS A 244 3.25 -7.29 -0.66
CA HIS A 244 3.20 -7.69 -2.06
C HIS A 244 2.13 -8.77 -2.21
N TYR A 245 1.00 -8.38 -2.81
CA TYR A 245 -0.08 -9.31 -3.17
C TYR A 245 0.21 -9.84 -4.56
N HIS A 246 0.24 -11.15 -4.68
CA HIS A 246 0.46 -11.85 -5.94
C HIS A 246 -0.67 -12.83 -6.21
N HIS A 247 -1.17 -12.83 -7.43
CA HIS A 247 -2.16 -13.79 -7.90
C HIS A 247 -1.88 -14.21 -9.34
N ASP A 248 -1.80 -15.51 -9.58
CA ASP A 248 -1.75 -16.12 -10.90
C ASP A 248 -2.66 -17.37 -10.95
N ALA A 249 -2.65 -18.10 -12.06
CA ALA A 249 -3.50 -19.28 -12.24
C ALA A 249 -3.23 -20.42 -11.24
N GLN A 250 -2.09 -20.40 -10.53
CA GLN A 250 -1.67 -21.49 -9.65
C GLN A 250 -1.70 -21.10 -8.18
N LYS A 251 -1.53 -19.82 -7.86
CA LYS A 251 -1.35 -19.35 -6.49
C LYS A 251 -1.89 -17.95 -6.25
N ALA A 252 -2.36 -17.74 -5.04
CA ALA A 252 -2.65 -16.44 -4.47
C ALA A 252 -1.88 -16.31 -3.16
N ARG A 253 -0.99 -15.33 -3.07
CA ARG A 253 -0.07 -15.16 -1.95
C ARG A 253 0.05 -13.71 -1.51
N LEU A 254 0.42 -13.53 -0.26
CA LEU A 254 0.83 -12.25 0.30
C LEU A 254 2.24 -12.42 0.88
N THR A 255 3.18 -11.62 0.40
CA THR A 255 4.50 -11.49 1.00
C THR A 255 4.56 -10.20 1.81
N LEU A 256 4.97 -10.32 3.06
CA LEU A 256 5.04 -9.23 4.03
C LEU A 256 6.49 -8.98 4.43
N GLU A 257 6.95 -7.73 4.33
CA GLU A 257 8.10 -7.27 5.11
C GLU A 257 7.58 -6.68 6.43
N TRP A 258 8.22 -7.01 7.52
CA TRP A 258 7.85 -6.55 8.85
C TRP A 258 9.03 -6.01 9.64
N SER A 259 8.73 -5.15 10.62
CA SER A 259 9.70 -4.68 11.59
C SER A 259 9.13 -4.70 13.01
N ARG A 260 10.01 -4.94 13.99
CA ARG A 260 9.72 -4.58 15.38
C ARG A 260 9.89 -3.07 15.48
N GLY A 261 8.86 -2.35 15.91
CA GLY A 261 8.97 -0.92 16.18
C GLY A 261 10.16 -0.60 17.08
N LYS A 262 10.71 0.58 16.94
CA LYS A 262 11.66 1.08 17.97
C LYS A 262 10.89 1.13 19.28
N LYS A 263 11.39 0.37 20.29
CA LYS A 263 10.96 0.56 21.67
C LYS A 263 11.38 1.95 22.14
#